data_125950791c046c17dc66831ec5e53ce2
#
_entry.id   125950791c046c17dc66831ec5e53ce2
#
_cell.length_a   1.000
_cell.length_b   1.000
_cell.length_c   1.000
_cell.angle_alpha   90.00
_cell.angle_beta   90.00
_cell.angle_gamma   90.00
#
_symmetry.space_group_name_H-M   'P 1'
#
loop_
_entity.id
_entity.type
_entity.pdbx_description
1 polymer ?
#
loop_
_entity_poly.entity_id
_entity_poly.type
_entity_poly.pdbx_seq_one_letter_code
_entity_poly.pdbx_strand_id
1 'polypeptide(L)'
;PNGCGKSTLLSHLYRLHPSKNKITLNEKPLESYKGREFAQLVAVLTQSRDAMIDDFLVKDIVLMGRYPYKQHFGTYSSEDVKIAEHYMNEVGITHLSNEEIHHLSGGEKQRVFIAKALTQKPQILLLDEPTNHLDMKYKVALMKQLRAFKGTTIVVLHDLNLAAQYCDHIVIMNNGTILKEGSPTEVLTPEILEPIFEVPFKTSWDEGRYHLYY
;
A
#
# COMPACT_ATOMS: atom_id res chain seq x y z
N PRO A 1 -2.24 17.31 -1.81
CA PRO A 1 -0.99 18.01 -1.44
C PRO A 1 -0.27 17.29 -0.30
N ASN A 2 1.01 17.66 -0.07
CA ASN A 2 1.78 17.14 1.07
C ASN A 2 1.28 17.75 2.39
N GLY A 3 1.45 17.03 3.50
CA GLY A 3 1.06 17.53 4.82
C GLY A 3 -0.44 17.61 5.09
N CYS A 4 -1.32 17.22 4.17
CA CYS A 4 -2.77 17.32 4.34
C CYS A 4 -3.40 16.22 5.23
N GLY A 5 -2.59 15.32 5.83
CA GLY A 5 -3.08 14.32 6.79
C GLY A 5 -3.30 12.92 6.24
N LYS A 6 -2.89 12.59 4.99
CA LYS A 6 -3.08 11.25 4.39
C LYS A 6 -2.46 10.12 5.22
N SER A 7 -1.17 10.23 5.52
CA SER A 7 -0.46 9.22 6.34
C SER A 7 -0.99 9.17 7.78
N THR A 8 -1.45 10.31 8.32
CA THR A 8 -2.12 10.36 9.63
C THR A 8 -3.44 9.59 9.60
N LEU A 9 -4.28 9.79 8.58
CA LEU A 9 -5.51 9.02 8.42
C LEU A 9 -5.20 7.52 8.31
N LEU A 10 -4.22 7.16 7.47
CA LEU A 10 -3.80 5.78 7.30
C LEU A 10 -3.32 5.19 8.63
N SER A 11 -2.57 5.97 9.46
CA SER A 11 -2.06 5.52 10.76
C SER A 11 -3.15 5.17 11.78
N HIS A 12 -4.30 5.83 11.71
CA HIS A 12 -5.48 5.44 12.49
C HIS A 12 -6.07 4.11 11.99
N LEU A 13 -6.06 3.85 10.67
CA LEU A 13 -6.59 2.62 10.09
C LEU A 13 -5.77 1.37 10.48
N TYR A 14 -4.44 1.51 10.65
CA TYR A 14 -3.61 0.40 11.14
C TYR A 14 -3.31 0.46 12.64
N ARG A 15 -4.09 1.25 13.40
CA ARG A 15 -4.08 1.28 14.88
C ARG A 15 -2.79 1.80 15.51
N LEU A 16 -1.97 2.57 14.79
CA LEU A 16 -0.85 3.28 15.40
C LEU A 16 -1.34 4.36 16.37
N HIS A 17 -2.46 5.00 16.01
CA HIS A 17 -3.15 5.97 16.86
C HIS A 17 -4.56 5.48 17.16
N PRO A 18 -5.07 5.68 18.40
CA PRO A 18 -6.41 5.24 18.77
C PRO A 18 -7.48 6.04 18.02
N SER A 19 -8.49 5.36 17.51
CA SER A 19 -9.63 5.97 16.81
C SER A 19 -10.82 6.25 17.75
N LYS A 20 -10.74 5.85 19.02
CA LYS A 20 -11.81 5.97 20.03
C LYS A 20 -13.13 5.36 19.52
N ASN A 21 -13.07 4.17 18.92
CA ASN A 21 -14.19 3.43 18.34
C ASN A 21 -14.94 4.16 17.20
N LYS A 22 -14.32 5.16 16.56
CA LYS A 22 -14.90 5.87 15.42
C LYS A 22 -14.71 5.13 14.08
N ILE A 23 -13.84 4.11 14.07
CA ILE A 23 -13.55 3.31 12.88
C ILE A 23 -14.07 1.91 13.11
N THR A 24 -14.80 1.39 12.14
CA THR A 24 -15.31 0.02 12.16
C THR A 24 -14.74 -0.76 10.98
N LEU A 25 -14.50 -2.05 11.21
CA LEU A 25 -14.14 -3.03 10.18
C LEU A 25 -15.11 -4.20 10.32
N ASN A 26 -15.82 -4.54 9.24
CA ASN A 26 -16.86 -5.56 9.25
C ASN A 26 -17.83 -5.36 10.43
N GLU A 27 -18.35 -4.14 10.57
CA GLU A 27 -19.31 -3.72 11.60
C GLU A 27 -18.81 -3.78 13.05
N LYS A 28 -17.56 -4.15 13.29
CA LYS A 28 -16.94 -4.18 14.62
C LYS A 28 -15.99 -2.98 14.80
N PRO A 29 -15.95 -2.35 15.98
CA PRO A 29 -14.95 -1.34 16.27
C PRO A 29 -13.54 -1.88 16.02
N LEU A 30 -12.71 -1.08 15.35
CA LEU A 30 -11.36 -1.48 14.97
C LEU A 30 -10.51 -1.93 16.17
N GLU A 31 -10.67 -1.26 17.31
CA GLU A 31 -9.97 -1.56 18.55
C GLU A 31 -10.39 -2.88 19.20
N SER A 32 -11.55 -3.45 18.85
CA SER A 32 -12.05 -4.71 19.41
C SER A 32 -11.34 -5.95 18.90
N TYR A 33 -10.65 -5.85 17.75
CA TYR A 33 -9.89 -6.96 17.20
C TYR A 33 -8.65 -7.26 18.04
N LYS A 34 -8.37 -8.53 18.34
CA LYS A 34 -7.10 -8.95 18.92
C LYS A 34 -5.96 -8.68 17.95
N GLY A 35 -4.75 -8.39 18.44
CA GLY A 35 -3.62 -8.04 17.60
C GLY A 35 -3.35 -9.03 16.47
N ARG A 36 -3.39 -10.33 16.76
CA ARG A 36 -3.18 -11.41 15.79
C ARG A 36 -4.31 -11.49 14.75
N GLU A 37 -5.55 -11.40 15.18
CA GLU A 37 -6.73 -11.39 14.32
C GLU A 37 -6.65 -10.19 13.35
N PHE A 38 -6.36 -9.01 13.87
CA PHE A 38 -6.16 -7.81 13.06
C PHE A 38 -5.02 -7.98 12.04
N ALA A 39 -3.88 -8.53 12.49
CA ALA A 39 -2.75 -8.77 11.61
C ALA A 39 -2.98 -9.87 10.55
N GLN A 40 -3.99 -10.72 10.68
CA GLN A 40 -4.43 -11.63 9.60
C GLN A 40 -5.34 -10.95 8.58
N LEU A 41 -6.04 -9.88 8.98
CA LEU A 41 -6.97 -9.17 8.12
C LEU A 41 -6.32 -8.01 7.37
N VAL A 42 -5.39 -7.29 8.02
CA VAL A 42 -4.83 -6.04 7.52
C VAL A 42 -3.32 -6.14 7.39
N ALA A 43 -2.80 -5.93 6.20
CA ALA A 43 -1.38 -5.73 5.97
C ALA A 43 -1.09 -4.26 5.71
N VAL A 44 0.08 -3.81 6.15
CA VAL A 44 0.46 -2.40 6.10
C VAL A 44 1.86 -2.25 5.50
N LEU A 45 1.98 -1.31 4.57
CA LEU A 45 3.24 -0.81 4.06
C LEU A 45 3.33 0.69 4.40
N THR A 46 4.22 1.04 5.32
CA THR A 46 4.50 2.43 5.72
C THR A 46 5.77 2.95 5.08
N GLN A 47 5.95 4.27 5.08
CA GLN A 47 7.19 4.89 4.61
C GLN A 47 8.37 4.70 5.57
N SER A 48 8.11 4.44 6.86
CA SER A 48 9.16 4.25 7.86
C SER A 48 9.91 2.94 7.58
N ARG A 49 11.20 3.05 7.33
CA ARG A 49 12.12 1.93 7.19
C ARG A 49 12.68 1.63 8.57
N ASP A 50 12.38 0.44 9.10
CA ASP A 50 12.97 0.00 10.34
C ASP A 50 14.46 -0.29 10.12
N ALA A 51 15.34 0.56 10.66
CA ALA A 51 16.79 0.34 10.67
C ALA A 51 17.20 -1.00 11.38
N MET A 52 16.26 -1.61 12.10
CA MET A 52 16.49 -2.87 12.82
C MET A 52 16.53 -4.12 11.92
N ILE A 53 16.27 -4.00 10.61
CA ILE A 53 16.22 -5.15 9.69
C ILE A 53 17.35 -5.15 8.66
N ASP A 54 18.34 -4.28 8.80
CA ASP A 54 19.39 -4.10 7.79
C ASP A 54 20.21 -5.37 7.51
N ASP A 55 20.39 -6.25 8.50
CA ASP A 55 21.17 -7.49 8.38
C ASP A 55 20.30 -8.73 8.01
N PHE A 56 19.01 -8.54 7.72
CA PHE A 56 18.14 -9.64 7.37
C PHE A 56 18.22 -9.98 5.88
N LEU A 57 18.12 -11.27 5.54
CA LEU A 57 17.99 -11.71 4.16
C LEU A 57 16.59 -11.37 3.63
N VAL A 58 16.53 -11.07 2.34
CA VAL A 58 15.26 -10.75 1.63
C VAL A 58 14.20 -11.82 1.87
N LYS A 59 14.55 -13.11 1.73
CA LYS A 59 13.62 -14.22 1.97
C LYS A 59 13.03 -14.23 3.38
N ASP A 60 13.85 -13.88 4.38
CA ASP A 60 13.43 -13.90 5.78
C ASP A 60 12.46 -12.72 6.05
N ILE A 61 12.74 -11.55 5.49
CA ILE A 61 11.84 -10.38 5.59
C ILE A 61 10.49 -10.69 4.94
N VAL A 62 10.50 -11.29 3.75
CA VAL A 62 9.24 -11.64 3.07
C VAL A 62 8.46 -12.68 3.87
N LEU A 63 9.16 -13.69 4.42
CA LEU A 63 8.58 -14.75 5.25
C LEU A 63 7.98 -14.20 6.57
N MET A 64 8.48 -13.07 7.10
CA MET A 64 7.86 -12.40 8.25
C MET A 64 6.39 -12.00 8.00
N GLY A 65 5.95 -11.85 6.75
CA GLY A 65 4.54 -11.68 6.41
C GLY A 65 3.66 -12.82 6.90
N ARG A 66 4.22 -14.01 7.14
CA ARG A 66 3.51 -15.17 7.70
C ARG A 66 3.45 -15.20 9.23
N TYR A 67 4.09 -14.24 9.92
CA TYR A 67 4.11 -14.19 11.38
C TYR A 67 2.73 -14.28 12.05
N PRO A 68 1.66 -13.65 11.55
CA PRO A 68 0.32 -13.76 12.13
C PRO A 68 -0.27 -15.17 12.10
N TYR A 69 0.28 -16.07 11.29
CA TYR A 69 -0.19 -17.46 11.16
C TYR A 69 0.67 -18.46 11.94
N LYS A 70 1.84 -18.02 12.40
CA LYS A 70 2.79 -18.85 13.13
C LYS A 70 2.20 -19.27 14.50
N GLN A 71 2.28 -20.56 14.84
CA GLN A 71 1.95 -21.04 16.20
C GLN A 71 2.99 -20.57 17.20
N HIS A 72 2.59 -20.43 18.48
CA HIS A 72 3.50 -20.04 19.57
C HIS A 72 4.71 -20.98 19.61
N PHE A 73 5.90 -20.59 19.44
CA PHE A 73 7.14 -21.40 19.41
C PHE A 73 7.34 -22.28 18.15
N GLY A 74 6.47 -22.17 17.12
CA GLY A 74 6.63 -22.94 15.88
C GLY A 74 7.63 -22.31 14.90
N THR A 75 8.18 -23.14 14.01
CA THR A 75 8.83 -22.70 12.77
C THR A 75 7.78 -22.34 11.72
N TYR A 76 8.19 -21.66 10.65
CA TYR A 76 7.32 -21.50 9.48
C TYR A 76 7.11 -22.84 8.79
N SER A 77 5.90 -23.08 8.28
CA SER A 77 5.58 -24.29 7.54
C SER A 77 6.17 -24.25 6.11
N SER A 78 6.26 -25.40 5.47
CA SER A 78 6.64 -25.45 4.04
C SER A 78 5.64 -24.68 3.14
N GLU A 79 4.39 -24.58 3.55
CA GLU A 79 3.37 -23.76 2.84
C GLU A 79 3.66 -22.27 3.01
N ASP A 80 4.08 -21.82 4.20
CA ASP A 80 4.45 -20.42 4.41
C ASP A 80 5.64 -20.01 3.53
N VAL A 81 6.62 -20.90 3.37
CA VAL A 81 7.78 -20.69 2.50
C VAL A 81 7.34 -20.57 1.04
N LYS A 82 6.49 -21.49 0.54
CA LYS A 82 5.94 -21.42 -0.83
C LYS A 82 5.16 -20.14 -1.09
N ILE A 83 4.38 -19.66 -0.12
CA ILE A 83 3.66 -18.39 -0.24
C ILE A 83 4.65 -17.23 -0.36
N ALA A 84 5.71 -17.21 0.44
CA ALA A 84 6.73 -16.17 0.37
C ALA A 84 7.48 -16.19 -0.98
N GLU A 85 7.88 -17.38 -1.46
CA GLU A 85 8.52 -17.57 -2.77
C GLU A 85 7.61 -17.10 -3.92
N HIS A 86 6.32 -17.44 -3.87
CA HIS A 86 5.33 -16.99 -4.85
C HIS A 86 5.31 -15.46 -4.95
N TYR A 87 5.19 -14.74 -3.83
CA TYR A 87 5.13 -13.28 -3.88
C TYR A 87 6.48 -12.63 -4.19
N MET A 88 7.61 -13.25 -3.83
CA MET A 88 8.91 -12.80 -4.32
C MET A 88 9.02 -12.89 -5.84
N ASN A 89 8.48 -13.94 -6.43
CA ASN A 89 8.42 -14.10 -7.89
C ASN A 89 7.51 -13.05 -8.54
N GLU A 90 6.32 -12.85 -7.98
CA GLU A 90 5.33 -11.87 -8.48
C GLU A 90 5.88 -10.45 -8.56
N VAL A 91 6.68 -10.02 -7.58
CA VAL A 91 7.31 -8.70 -7.58
C VAL A 91 8.70 -8.67 -8.22
N GLY A 92 9.19 -9.82 -8.74
CA GLY A 92 10.43 -9.93 -9.49
C GLY A 92 11.70 -9.76 -8.65
N ILE A 93 11.74 -10.31 -7.42
CA ILE A 93 12.89 -10.24 -6.50
C ILE A 93 13.45 -11.61 -6.10
N THR A 94 13.03 -12.69 -6.73
CA THR A 94 13.50 -14.06 -6.38
C THR A 94 15.02 -14.19 -6.43
N HIS A 95 15.66 -13.51 -7.38
CA HIS A 95 17.12 -13.52 -7.52
C HIS A 95 17.86 -12.83 -6.38
N LEU A 96 17.17 -12.03 -5.58
CA LEU A 96 17.70 -11.32 -4.40
C LEU A 96 17.44 -12.06 -3.09
N SER A 97 16.84 -13.24 -3.12
CA SER A 97 16.34 -13.95 -1.93
C SER A 97 17.39 -14.17 -0.83
N ASN A 98 18.65 -14.35 -1.20
CA ASN A 98 19.78 -14.56 -0.26
C ASN A 98 20.63 -13.30 -0.04
N GLU A 99 20.24 -12.16 -0.60
CA GLU A 99 20.90 -10.88 -0.35
C GLU A 99 20.40 -10.27 0.96
N GLU A 100 21.26 -9.52 1.63
CA GLU A 100 20.87 -8.71 2.78
C GLU A 100 20.19 -7.43 2.32
N ILE A 101 19.14 -7.00 3.05
CA ILE A 101 18.29 -5.87 2.63
C ILE A 101 19.10 -4.59 2.45
N HIS A 102 20.16 -4.37 3.22
CA HIS A 102 20.94 -3.14 3.13
C HIS A 102 21.71 -3.00 1.81
N HIS A 103 22.03 -4.10 1.12
CA HIS A 103 22.67 -4.08 -0.19
C HIS A 103 21.75 -3.66 -1.34
N LEU A 104 20.42 -3.63 -1.11
CA LEU A 104 19.44 -3.38 -2.15
C LEU A 104 19.26 -1.88 -2.43
N SER A 105 18.97 -1.56 -3.69
CA SER A 105 18.49 -0.24 -4.08
C SER A 105 17.15 0.09 -3.43
N GLY A 106 16.77 1.39 -3.39
CA GLY A 106 15.49 1.81 -2.82
C GLY A 106 14.27 1.15 -3.46
N GLY A 107 14.31 0.94 -4.79
CA GLY A 107 13.22 0.27 -5.52
C GLY A 107 13.15 -1.23 -5.23
N GLU A 108 14.29 -1.90 -5.04
CA GLU A 108 14.33 -3.30 -4.64
C GLU A 108 13.80 -3.48 -3.21
N LYS A 109 14.25 -2.63 -2.27
CA LYS A 109 13.71 -2.60 -0.89
C LYS A 109 12.20 -2.43 -0.89
N GLN A 110 11.68 -1.51 -1.69
CA GLN A 110 10.24 -1.29 -1.80
C GLN A 110 9.50 -2.57 -2.24
N ARG A 111 10.03 -3.30 -3.25
CA ARG A 111 9.44 -4.56 -3.71
C ARG A 111 9.51 -5.66 -2.64
N VAL A 112 10.57 -5.72 -1.83
CA VAL A 112 10.65 -6.66 -0.70
C VAL A 112 9.53 -6.42 0.30
N PHE A 113 9.27 -5.16 0.69
CA PHE A 113 8.20 -4.84 1.63
C PHE A 113 6.80 -5.05 1.04
N ILE A 114 6.63 -4.83 -0.27
CA ILE A 114 5.38 -5.18 -0.96
C ILE A 114 5.17 -6.70 -0.93
N ALA A 115 6.21 -7.50 -1.24
CA ALA A 115 6.14 -8.96 -1.15
C ALA A 115 5.77 -9.43 0.26
N LYS A 116 6.40 -8.85 1.30
CA LYS A 116 6.07 -9.12 2.71
C LYS A 116 4.59 -8.86 3.00
N ALA A 117 4.06 -7.72 2.57
CA ALA A 117 2.65 -7.37 2.80
C ALA A 117 1.70 -8.33 2.09
N LEU A 118 1.98 -8.72 0.84
CA LEU A 118 1.19 -9.68 0.07
C LEU A 118 1.30 -11.10 0.64
N THR A 119 2.47 -11.50 1.14
CA THR A 119 2.72 -12.80 1.78
C THR A 119 1.85 -13.02 3.00
N GLN A 120 1.41 -11.95 3.66
CA GLN A 120 0.45 -12.01 4.76
C GLN A 120 -0.94 -12.51 4.31
N LYS A 121 -1.25 -12.50 3.00
CA LYS A 121 -2.58 -12.82 2.44
C LYS A 121 -3.71 -12.07 3.15
N PRO A 122 -3.64 -10.75 3.24
CA PRO A 122 -4.62 -9.95 3.96
C PRO A 122 -5.94 -9.84 3.19
N GLN A 123 -7.00 -9.35 3.86
CA GLN A 123 -8.22 -8.88 3.20
C GLN A 123 -8.13 -7.40 2.84
N ILE A 124 -7.31 -6.64 3.58
CA ILE A 124 -7.12 -5.20 3.39
C ILE A 124 -5.63 -4.91 3.30
N LEU A 125 -5.23 -4.18 2.27
CA LEU A 125 -3.89 -3.62 2.09
C LEU A 125 -3.93 -2.11 2.36
N LEU A 126 -3.12 -1.64 3.29
CA LEU A 126 -2.90 -0.22 3.58
C LEU A 126 -1.50 0.15 3.11
N LEU A 127 -1.40 1.01 2.10
CA LEU A 127 -0.13 1.33 1.45
C LEU A 127 0.11 2.84 1.46
N ASP A 128 1.18 3.26 2.11
CA ASP A 128 1.59 4.66 2.14
C ASP A 128 2.68 4.91 1.10
N GLU A 129 2.30 5.56 -0.01
CA GLU A 129 3.18 5.91 -1.14
C GLU A 129 4.01 4.73 -1.69
N PRO A 130 3.39 3.60 -2.03
CA PRO A 130 4.11 2.38 -2.42
C PRO A 130 4.85 2.51 -3.75
N THR A 131 4.55 3.53 -4.54
CA THR A 131 5.17 3.81 -5.85
C THR A 131 6.45 4.65 -5.76
N ASN A 132 6.81 5.17 -4.57
CA ASN A 132 8.02 5.94 -4.40
C ASN A 132 9.26 5.09 -4.65
N HIS A 133 10.28 5.68 -5.26
CA HIS A 133 11.55 5.03 -5.62
C HIS A 133 11.44 3.88 -6.64
N LEU A 134 10.25 3.64 -7.23
CA LEU A 134 10.08 2.67 -8.30
C LEU A 134 10.21 3.32 -9.67
N ASP A 135 10.88 2.62 -10.59
CA ASP A 135 10.85 2.96 -12.02
C ASP A 135 9.45 2.81 -12.59
N MET A 136 9.17 3.46 -13.71
CA MET A 136 7.86 3.42 -14.37
C MET A 136 7.36 1.98 -14.61
N LYS A 137 8.23 1.08 -15.07
CA LYS A 137 7.91 -0.34 -15.28
C LYS A 137 7.34 -0.99 -14.01
N TYR A 138 8.00 -0.77 -12.87
CA TYR A 138 7.59 -1.37 -11.60
C TYR A 138 6.39 -0.66 -10.97
N LYS A 139 6.25 0.67 -11.17
CA LYS A 139 5.02 1.40 -10.77
C LYS A 139 3.79 0.80 -11.44
N VAL A 140 3.83 0.65 -12.75
CA VAL A 140 2.72 0.08 -13.52
C VAL A 140 2.46 -1.38 -13.14
N ALA A 141 3.52 -2.19 -12.95
CA ALA A 141 3.36 -3.58 -12.52
C ALA A 141 2.69 -3.68 -11.15
N LEU A 142 3.13 -2.87 -10.18
CA LEU A 142 2.52 -2.80 -8.84
C LEU A 142 1.05 -2.40 -8.93
N MET A 143 0.72 -1.33 -9.65
CA MET A 143 -0.67 -0.88 -9.75
C MET A 143 -1.58 -1.93 -10.40
N LYS A 144 -1.09 -2.69 -11.39
CA LYS A 144 -1.81 -3.84 -11.97
C LYS A 144 -2.02 -4.96 -10.94
N GLN A 145 -1.00 -5.26 -10.12
CA GLN A 145 -1.12 -6.25 -9.04
C GLN A 145 -2.15 -5.80 -7.99
N LEU A 146 -2.12 -4.54 -7.57
CA LEU A 146 -3.08 -4.01 -6.60
C LEU A 146 -4.50 -4.04 -7.15
N ARG A 147 -4.70 -3.75 -8.43
CA ARG A 147 -6.01 -3.85 -9.08
C ARG A 147 -6.50 -5.31 -9.21
N ALA A 148 -5.59 -6.27 -9.36
CA ALA A 148 -5.92 -7.70 -9.41
C ALA A 148 -6.14 -8.31 -8.01
N PHE A 149 -5.77 -7.60 -6.96
CA PHE A 149 -5.95 -8.05 -5.58
C PHE A 149 -7.43 -8.19 -5.23
N LYS A 150 -7.82 -9.35 -4.69
CA LYS A 150 -9.24 -9.68 -4.42
C LYS A 150 -9.80 -9.06 -3.13
N GLY A 151 -8.99 -8.31 -2.40
CA GLY A 151 -9.40 -7.61 -1.19
C GLY A 151 -9.59 -6.11 -1.44
N THR A 152 -9.64 -5.35 -0.34
CA THR A 152 -9.68 -3.89 -0.39
C THR A 152 -8.27 -3.31 -0.30
N THR A 153 -7.92 -2.42 -1.21
CA THR A 153 -6.66 -1.67 -1.16
C THR A 153 -6.95 -0.21 -0.86
N ILE A 154 -6.34 0.32 0.21
CA ILE A 154 -6.31 1.76 0.49
C ILE A 154 -4.87 2.21 0.27
N VAL A 155 -4.67 3.08 -0.70
CA VAL A 155 -3.35 3.51 -1.13
C VAL A 155 -3.24 5.03 -1.14
N VAL A 156 -2.18 5.56 -0.57
CA VAL A 156 -1.80 6.97 -0.73
C VAL A 156 -0.93 7.08 -1.99
N LEU A 157 -1.35 7.92 -2.93
CA LEU A 157 -0.65 8.18 -4.18
C LEU A 157 -0.40 9.68 -4.36
N HIS A 158 0.74 10.01 -4.96
CA HIS A 158 1.05 11.36 -5.43
C HIS A 158 0.79 11.53 -6.94
N ASP A 159 0.88 10.44 -7.68
CA ASP A 159 0.66 10.43 -9.13
C ASP A 159 -0.84 10.37 -9.44
N LEU A 160 -1.38 11.49 -9.89
CA LEU A 160 -2.80 11.62 -10.21
C LEU A 160 -3.21 10.75 -11.41
N ASN A 161 -2.32 10.54 -12.37
CA ASN A 161 -2.60 9.67 -13.52
C ASN A 161 -2.64 8.19 -13.12
N LEU A 162 -1.76 7.76 -12.21
CA LEU A 162 -1.87 6.40 -11.63
C LEU A 162 -3.17 6.26 -10.84
N ALA A 163 -3.56 7.27 -10.05
CA ALA A 163 -4.83 7.24 -9.32
C ALA A 163 -6.01 7.16 -10.29
N ALA A 164 -6.02 7.98 -11.35
CA ALA A 164 -7.07 8.00 -12.37
C ALA A 164 -7.25 6.65 -13.09
N GLN A 165 -6.16 5.95 -13.35
CA GLN A 165 -6.18 4.72 -14.16
C GLN A 165 -6.42 3.44 -13.34
N TYR A 166 -6.06 3.43 -12.05
CA TYR A 166 -6.02 2.19 -11.26
C TYR A 166 -6.93 2.19 -10.03
N CYS A 167 -7.40 3.35 -9.55
CA CYS A 167 -8.31 3.41 -8.41
C CYS A 167 -9.76 3.41 -8.88
N ASP A 168 -10.61 2.71 -8.14
CA ASP A 168 -12.07 2.71 -8.38
C ASP A 168 -12.75 3.88 -7.66
N HIS A 169 -12.17 4.29 -6.53
CA HIS A 169 -12.65 5.39 -5.70
C HIS A 169 -11.48 6.24 -5.21
N ILE A 170 -11.63 7.56 -5.23
CA ILE A 170 -10.61 8.51 -4.82
C ILE A 170 -11.16 9.41 -3.72
N VAL A 171 -10.33 9.66 -2.73
CA VAL A 171 -10.58 10.61 -1.64
C VAL A 171 -9.52 11.70 -1.70
N ILE A 172 -9.92 12.95 -1.94
CA ILE A 172 -9.03 14.10 -1.86
C ILE A 172 -9.08 14.70 -0.46
N MET A 173 -7.90 14.84 0.13
CA MET A 173 -7.72 15.49 1.42
C MET A 173 -7.01 16.84 1.27
N ASN A 174 -7.49 17.83 2.01
CA ASN A 174 -6.83 19.13 2.13
C ASN A 174 -6.96 19.63 3.57
N ASN A 175 -5.87 20.12 4.16
CA ASN A 175 -5.83 20.69 5.51
C ASN A 175 -6.52 19.82 6.59
N GLY A 176 -6.27 18.50 6.54
CA GLY A 176 -6.80 17.54 7.53
C GLY A 176 -8.28 17.17 7.34
N THR A 177 -8.92 17.61 6.27
CA THR A 177 -10.32 17.32 5.96
C THR A 177 -10.47 16.60 4.62
N ILE A 178 -11.52 15.82 4.46
CA ILE A 178 -11.93 15.28 3.17
C ILE A 178 -12.63 16.41 2.40
N LEU A 179 -12.06 16.78 1.25
CA LEU A 179 -12.62 17.82 0.40
C LEU A 179 -13.64 17.24 -0.57
N LYS A 180 -13.32 16.12 -1.18
CA LYS A 180 -14.16 15.44 -2.17
C LYS A 180 -13.82 13.96 -2.20
N GLU A 181 -14.83 13.14 -2.49
CA GLU A 181 -14.66 11.71 -2.76
C GLU A 181 -15.59 11.28 -3.90
N GLY A 182 -15.23 10.19 -4.58
CA GLY A 182 -16.00 9.65 -5.70
C GLY A 182 -15.14 8.88 -6.69
N SER A 183 -15.70 8.62 -7.86
CA SER A 183 -14.95 8.00 -8.98
C SER A 183 -13.85 8.93 -9.48
N PRO A 184 -12.82 8.41 -10.16
CA PRO A 184 -11.73 9.23 -10.69
C PRO A 184 -12.21 10.42 -11.53
N THR A 185 -13.20 10.23 -12.38
CA THR A 185 -13.73 11.28 -13.27
C THR A 185 -14.56 12.34 -12.56
N GLU A 186 -15.16 12.02 -11.41
CA GLU A 186 -15.93 12.96 -10.60
C GLU A 186 -15.04 13.81 -9.69
N VAL A 187 -13.86 13.30 -9.36
CA VAL A 187 -12.98 13.89 -8.35
C VAL A 187 -11.77 14.58 -8.96
N LEU A 188 -11.20 14.01 -10.02
CA LEU A 188 -9.99 14.53 -10.65
C LEU A 188 -10.35 15.51 -11.81
N THR A 189 -11.08 16.56 -11.49
CA THR A 189 -11.44 17.60 -12.47
C THR A 189 -10.64 18.89 -12.24
N PRO A 190 -10.43 19.73 -13.27
CA PRO A 190 -9.72 21.00 -13.13
C PRO A 190 -10.29 21.88 -12.01
N GLU A 191 -11.62 21.96 -11.89
CA GLU A 191 -12.31 22.81 -10.91
C GLU A 191 -12.00 22.41 -9.47
N ILE A 192 -11.71 21.12 -9.23
CA ILE A 192 -11.35 20.59 -7.89
C ILE A 192 -9.84 20.69 -7.67
N LEU A 193 -9.04 20.38 -8.71
CA LEU A 193 -7.60 20.25 -8.56
C LEU A 193 -6.85 21.60 -8.58
N GLU A 194 -7.25 22.53 -9.45
CA GLU A 194 -6.58 23.82 -9.59
C GLU A 194 -6.48 24.62 -8.28
N PRO A 195 -7.55 24.74 -7.48
CA PRO A 195 -7.46 25.45 -6.19
C PRO A 195 -6.56 24.74 -5.16
N ILE A 196 -6.32 23.42 -5.32
CA ILE A 196 -5.54 22.61 -4.37
C ILE A 196 -4.06 22.61 -4.70
N PHE A 197 -3.74 22.54 -6.00
CA PHE A 197 -2.37 22.40 -6.49
C PHE A 197 -1.80 23.70 -7.03
N GLU A 198 -2.63 24.75 -7.19
CA GLU A 198 -2.26 26.08 -7.67
C GLU A 198 -1.60 26.07 -9.07
N VAL A 199 -1.97 25.08 -9.89
CA VAL A 199 -1.54 24.95 -11.28
C VAL A 199 -2.75 24.66 -12.18
N PRO A 200 -2.72 25.10 -13.46
CA PRO A 200 -3.80 24.78 -14.38
C PRO A 200 -3.81 23.29 -14.72
N PHE A 201 -4.99 22.69 -14.78
CA PHE A 201 -5.21 21.31 -15.17
C PHE A 201 -6.03 21.21 -16.45
N LYS A 202 -5.72 20.22 -17.25
CA LYS A 202 -6.53 19.78 -18.39
C LYS A 202 -6.79 18.28 -18.28
N THR A 203 -7.94 17.85 -18.76
CA THR A 203 -8.29 16.43 -18.78
C THR A 203 -8.62 16.01 -20.21
N SER A 204 -8.29 14.78 -20.54
CA SER A 204 -8.69 14.17 -21.81
C SER A 204 -8.95 12.67 -21.64
N TRP A 205 -9.68 12.12 -22.60
CA TRP A 205 -9.83 10.69 -22.77
C TRP A 205 -8.96 10.23 -23.94
N ASP A 206 -8.11 9.24 -23.70
CA ASP A 206 -7.30 8.59 -24.73
C ASP A 206 -7.38 7.08 -24.56
N GLU A 207 -7.76 6.36 -25.62
CA GLU A 207 -7.97 4.90 -25.63
C GLU A 207 -8.82 4.39 -24.45
N GLY A 208 -9.84 5.14 -24.04
CA GLY A 208 -10.74 4.80 -22.92
C GLY A 208 -10.10 5.00 -21.54
N ARG A 209 -8.98 5.72 -21.44
CA ARG A 209 -8.32 6.10 -20.20
C ARG A 209 -8.46 7.59 -19.95
N TYR A 210 -8.70 7.93 -18.69
CA TYR A 210 -8.78 9.31 -18.23
C TYR A 210 -7.38 9.83 -17.89
N HIS A 211 -6.97 10.93 -18.51
CA HIS A 211 -5.65 11.53 -18.36
C HIS A 211 -5.74 12.95 -17.85
N LEU A 212 -4.79 13.32 -16.99
CA LEU A 212 -4.59 14.68 -16.48
C LEU A 212 -3.26 15.23 -17.00
N TYR A 213 -3.30 16.52 -17.39
CA TYR A 213 -2.14 17.31 -17.83
C TYR A 213 -2.08 18.60 -17.00
N TYR A 214 -0.87 19.01 -16.63
CA TYR A 214 -0.60 20.22 -15.84
C TYR A 214 0.76 20.83 -16.23
#